data_1b2e517ffa34c5dec29a80da456e61f6
#
_entry.id   1b2e517ffa34c5dec29a80da456e61f6
#
_cell.length_a   1.000
_cell.length_b   1.000
_cell.length_c   1.000
_cell.angle_alpha   90.00
_cell.angle_beta   90.00
_cell.angle_gamma   90.00
#
_symmetry.space_group_name_H-M   'P 1'
#
loop_
_entity.id
_entity.type
_entity.pdbx_description
1 polymer ?
#
loop_
_entity_poly.entity_id
_entity_poly.type
_entity_poly.pdbx_seq_one_letter_code
_entity_poly.pdbx_strand_id
1 'polypeptide(L)'
;MIENQKKFRIIPEKNPRIILPNTLTIIGVCVGLSSIKFAMDQNYGLSIIALLISGILDTLDGRIARLIKGTSKVGKELDSLTDVVSFGVAPAFIMYFWTLNELGKLGWLIVLVYVVCCALRLARFNITTYSDDALCCLLYTSDAADE
;
A
#
# COMPACT_ATOMS: atom_id res chain seq x y z
N MET A 1 -3.40 -24.92 35.76
CA MET A 1 -2.39 -24.47 34.80
C MET A 1 -2.79 -25.01 33.43
N ILE A 2 -3.60 -24.25 32.68
CA ILE A 2 -4.01 -24.61 31.33
C ILE A 2 -3.55 -23.47 30.45
N GLU A 3 -2.44 -23.72 29.78
CA GLU A 3 -1.77 -22.84 28.83
C GLU A 3 -2.61 -22.73 27.56
N ASN A 4 -3.25 -21.59 27.40
CA ASN A 4 -4.11 -21.29 26.28
C ASN A 4 -3.20 -20.89 25.10
N GLN A 5 -2.67 -21.88 24.40
CA GLN A 5 -1.99 -21.71 23.13
C GLN A 5 -3.00 -21.14 22.12
N LYS A 6 -3.00 -19.82 21.93
CA LYS A 6 -3.64 -19.17 20.79
C LYS A 6 -2.96 -19.66 19.51
N LYS A 7 -3.44 -20.78 19.02
CA LYS A 7 -3.06 -21.34 17.75
C LYS A 7 -3.38 -20.29 16.67
N PHE A 8 -2.35 -19.66 16.18
CA PHE A 8 -2.42 -18.74 15.03
C PHE A 8 -2.87 -19.58 13.83
N ARG A 9 -4.17 -19.68 13.66
CA ARG A 9 -4.78 -20.35 12.49
C ARG A 9 -4.58 -19.47 11.29
N ILE A 10 -3.52 -19.70 10.56
CA ILE A 10 -3.43 -19.32 9.14
C ILE A 10 -4.37 -20.27 8.39
N ILE A 11 -5.65 -19.96 8.40
CA ILE A 11 -6.60 -20.66 7.56
C ILE A 11 -6.56 -19.94 6.21
N PRO A 12 -6.14 -20.58 5.13
CA PRO A 12 -6.40 -20.06 3.80
C PRO A 12 -7.92 -20.19 3.59
N GLU A 13 -8.65 -19.12 3.85
CA GLU A 13 -10.04 -19.04 3.46
C GLU A 13 -10.08 -19.04 1.93
N LYS A 14 -10.36 -20.20 1.38
CA LYS A 14 -10.50 -20.49 -0.06
C LYS A 14 -11.75 -19.81 -0.65
N ASN A 15 -11.95 -18.54 -0.39
CA ASN A 15 -12.95 -17.77 -1.10
C ASN A 15 -12.25 -17.09 -2.29
N PRO A 16 -12.50 -17.52 -3.53
CA PRO A 16 -11.89 -16.94 -4.73
C PRO A 16 -12.13 -15.43 -4.84
N ARG A 17 -13.18 -14.93 -4.15
CA ARG A 17 -13.52 -13.50 -4.08
C ARG A 17 -12.51 -12.66 -3.30
N ILE A 18 -11.77 -13.24 -2.33
CA ILE A 18 -10.77 -12.53 -1.52
C ILE A 18 -9.39 -12.61 -2.17
N ILE A 19 -9.14 -13.64 -2.95
CA ILE A 19 -7.84 -13.88 -3.61
C ILE A 19 -7.64 -12.87 -4.75
N LEU A 20 -8.70 -12.51 -5.45
CA LEU A 20 -8.65 -11.69 -6.65
C LEU A 20 -8.04 -10.28 -6.41
N PRO A 21 -8.50 -9.48 -5.42
CA PRO A 21 -7.88 -8.18 -5.15
C PRO A 21 -6.42 -8.31 -4.70
N ASN A 22 -6.09 -9.26 -3.81
CA ASN A 22 -4.71 -9.45 -3.35
C ASN A 22 -3.75 -9.79 -4.51
N THR A 23 -4.20 -10.56 -5.49
CA THR A 23 -3.38 -10.89 -6.67
C THR A 23 -3.14 -9.65 -7.53
N LEU A 24 -4.15 -8.79 -7.69
CA LEU A 24 -4.03 -7.55 -8.46
C LEU A 24 -3.04 -6.59 -7.80
N THR A 25 -3.10 -6.46 -6.47
CA THR A 25 -2.17 -5.64 -5.68
C THR A 25 -0.72 -6.13 -5.85
N ILE A 26 -0.49 -7.44 -5.81
CA ILE A 26 0.86 -8.01 -6.02
C ILE A 26 1.37 -7.70 -7.43
N ILE A 27 0.52 -7.80 -8.45
CA ILE A 27 0.88 -7.44 -9.83
C ILE A 27 1.22 -5.95 -9.91
N GLY A 28 0.44 -5.07 -9.26
CA GLY A 28 0.72 -3.64 -9.17
C GLY A 28 2.10 -3.34 -8.59
N VAL A 29 2.49 -4.00 -7.47
CA VAL A 29 3.83 -3.89 -6.89
C VAL A 29 4.90 -4.33 -7.87
N CYS A 30 4.72 -5.46 -8.55
CA CYS A 30 5.71 -5.97 -9.51
C CYS A 30 5.93 -4.97 -10.66
N VAL A 31 4.85 -4.35 -11.16
CA VAL A 31 4.93 -3.32 -12.21
C VAL A 31 5.60 -2.06 -11.66
N GLY A 32 5.27 -1.61 -10.45
CA GLY A 32 5.91 -0.48 -9.78
C GLY A 32 7.40 -0.68 -9.57
N LEU A 33 7.83 -1.84 -9.12
CA LEU A 33 9.25 -2.19 -8.99
C LEU A 33 9.95 -2.29 -10.36
N SER A 34 9.26 -2.79 -11.38
CA SER A 34 9.80 -2.83 -12.75
C SER A 34 10.02 -1.43 -13.30
N SER A 35 9.24 -0.43 -12.89
CA SER A 35 9.46 0.96 -13.29
C SER A 35 10.80 1.50 -12.80
N ILE A 36 11.24 1.12 -11.59
CA ILE A 36 12.56 1.47 -11.06
C ILE A 36 13.67 0.84 -11.92
N LYS A 37 13.49 -0.42 -12.33
CA LYS A 37 14.45 -1.10 -13.20
C LYS A 37 14.60 -0.36 -14.54
N PHE A 38 13.49 0.06 -15.16
CA PHE A 38 13.55 0.85 -16.40
C PHE A 38 14.22 2.22 -16.21
N ALA A 39 14.05 2.85 -15.04
CA ALA A 39 14.76 4.09 -14.71
C ALA A 39 16.29 3.87 -14.60
N MET A 40 16.72 2.74 -14.02
CA MET A 40 18.14 2.36 -13.95
C MET A 40 18.73 2.12 -15.34
N ASP A 41 17.94 1.56 -16.26
CA ASP A 41 18.33 1.32 -17.66
C ASP A 41 18.23 2.61 -18.52
N GLN A 42 18.00 3.78 -17.91
CA GLN A 42 17.83 5.11 -18.53
C GLN A 42 16.65 5.22 -19.49
N ASN A 43 15.74 4.28 -19.47
CA ASN A 43 14.49 4.30 -20.25
C ASN A 43 13.38 5.00 -19.47
N TYR A 44 13.52 6.30 -19.22
CA TYR A 44 12.58 7.07 -18.38
C TYR A 44 11.15 7.08 -18.91
N GLY A 45 10.96 7.05 -20.22
CA GLY A 45 9.62 6.98 -20.83
C GLY A 45 8.86 5.73 -20.44
N LEU A 46 9.50 4.56 -20.55
CA LEU A 46 8.92 3.28 -20.12
C LEU A 46 8.74 3.20 -18.61
N SER A 47 9.67 3.78 -17.85
CA SER A 47 9.59 3.86 -16.41
C SER A 47 8.33 4.61 -15.95
N ILE A 48 8.04 5.78 -16.53
CA ILE A 48 6.87 6.58 -16.19
C ILE A 48 5.58 5.85 -16.60
N ILE A 49 5.54 5.24 -17.78
CA ILE A 49 4.37 4.46 -18.22
C ILE A 49 4.11 3.29 -17.27
N ALA A 50 5.13 2.55 -16.87
CA ALA A 50 5.00 1.45 -15.91
C ALA A 50 4.49 1.95 -14.55
N LEU A 51 4.96 3.10 -14.09
CA LEU A 51 4.49 3.72 -12.84
C LEU A 51 3.01 4.11 -12.93
N LEU A 52 2.56 4.69 -14.04
CA LEU A 52 1.16 5.03 -14.25
C LEU A 52 0.26 3.78 -14.29
N ILE A 53 0.71 2.72 -14.94
CA ILE A 53 0.00 1.43 -14.98
C ILE A 53 -0.12 0.86 -13.56
N SER A 54 0.95 0.90 -12.76
CA SER A 54 0.91 0.47 -11.36
C SER A 54 -0.13 1.23 -10.56
N GLY A 55 -0.20 2.57 -10.70
CA GLY A 55 -1.21 3.40 -10.03
C GLY A 55 -2.65 3.12 -10.47
N ILE A 56 -2.87 2.81 -11.74
CA ILE A 56 -4.20 2.41 -12.24
C ILE A 56 -4.61 1.06 -11.65
N LEU A 57 -3.71 0.09 -11.60
CA LEU A 57 -3.95 -1.23 -11.01
C LEU A 57 -4.32 -1.11 -9.53
N ASP A 58 -3.61 -0.30 -8.77
CA ASP A 58 -3.86 -0.01 -7.37
C ASP A 58 -5.25 0.64 -7.15
N THR A 59 -5.64 1.57 -8.01
CA THR A 59 -6.99 2.16 -7.95
C THR A 59 -8.08 1.14 -8.25
N LEU A 60 -7.82 0.20 -9.15
CA LEU A 60 -8.77 -0.85 -9.55
C LEU A 60 -8.95 -1.89 -8.43
N ASP A 61 -7.88 -2.37 -7.82
CA ASP A 61 -7.97 -3.38 -6.74
C ASP A 61 -8.65 -2.81 -5.50
N GLY A 62 -8.39 -1.54 -5.14
CA GLY A 62 -9.10 -0.84 -4.08
C GLY A 62 -10.61 -0.72 -4.34
N ARG A 63 -11.02 -0.46 -5.58
CA ARG A 63 -12.44 -0.44 -5.97
C ARG A 63 -13.07 -1.83 -5.93
N ILE A 64 -12.39 -2.84 -6.44
CA ILE A 64 -12.86 -4.24 -6.44
C ILE A 64 -13.02 -4.75 -5.00
N ALA A 65 -12.05 -4.47 -4.12
CA ALA A 65 -12.10 -4.84 -2.72
C ALA A 65 -13.33 -4.27 -2.00
N ARG A 66 -13.68 -3.00 -2.28
CA ARG A 66 -14.88 -2.35 -1.72
C ARG A 66 -16.18 -2.95 -2.26
N LEU A 67 -16.24 -3.29 -3.54
CA LEU A 67 -17.43 -3.89 -4.17
C LEU A 67 -17.73 -5.30 -3.62
N ILE A 68 -16.69 -6.08 -3.32
CA ILE A 68 -16.84 -7.47 -2.88
C ILE A 68 -17.19 -7.56 -1.37
N LYS A 69 -17.13 -6.44 -0.61
CA LYS A 69 -17.33 -6.38 0.86
C LYS A 69 -16.49 -7.40 1.66
N GLY A 70 -15.36 -7.83 1.10
CA GLY A 70 -14.51 -8.89 1.62
C GLY A 70 -13.04 -8.48 1.71
N THR A 71 -12.73 -7.37 2.40
CA THR A 71 -11.34 -7.03 2.68
C THR A 71 -10.83 -7.84 3.86
N SER A 72 -9.83 -8.70 3.62
CA SER A 72 -9.09 -9.31 4.72
C SER A 72 -8.20 -8.24 5.40
N LYS A 73 -7.94 -8.38 6.71
CA LYS A 73 -6.99 -7.50 7.41
C LYS A 73 -5.63 -7.47 6.71
N VAL A 74 -5.18 -8.62 6.22
CA VAL A 74 -3.93 -8.76 5.47
C VAL A 74 -3.97 -8.00 4.14
N GLY A 75 -5.13 -7.99 3.45
CA GLY A 75 -5.30 -7.23 2.21
C GLY A 75 -5.16 -5.72 2.40
N LYS A 76 -5.72 -5.16 3.47
CA LYS A 76 -5.58 -3.73 3.79
C LYS A 76 -4.14 -3.33 4.09
N GLU A 77 -3.40 -4.17 4.83
CA GLU A 77 -2.00 -3.92 5.12
C GLU A 77 -1.12 -4.03 3.87
N LEU A 78 -1.43 -5.01 3.02
CA LEU A 78 -0.72 -5.19 1.75
C LEU A 78 -0.94 -4.00 0.81
N ASP A 79 -2.16 -3.51 0.70
CA ASP A 79 -2.55 -2.32 -0.06
C ASP A 79 -1.75 -1.08 0.41
N SER A 80 -1.71 -0.84 1.72
CA SER A 80 -0.92 0.27 2.30
C SER A 80 0.58 0.15 2.01
N LEU A 81 1.14 -1.05 2.04
CA LEU A 81 2.55 -1.28 1.70
C LEU A 81 2.81 -1.02 0.21
N THR A 82 1.86 -1.43 -0.64
CA THR A 82 1.91 -1.20 -2.09
C THR A 82 1.90 0.29 -2.41
N ASP A 83 1.04 1.07 -1.72
CA ASP A 83 0.97 2.52 -1.85
C ASP A 83 2.32 3.19 -1.56
N VAL A 84 3.01 2.80 -0.48
CA VAL A 84 4.33 3.34 -0.16
C VAL A 84 5.33 3.03 -1.27
N VAL A 85 5.32 1.82 -1.79
CA VAL A 85 6.26 1.40 -2.84
C VAL A 85 5.96 2.11 -4.15
N SER A 86 4.71 2.10 -4.61
CA SER A 86 4.32 2.63 -5.93
C SER A 86 4.30 4.15 -5.98
N PHE A 87 3.89 4.83 -4.90
CA PHE A 87 3.76 6.30 -4.89
C PHE A 87 4.87 6.99 -4.08
N GLY A 88 5.56 6.29 -3.20
CA GLY A 88 6.68 6.83 -2.43
C GLY A 88 8.03 6.45 -3.04
N VAL A 89 8.34 5.17 -3.09
CA VAL A 89 9.67 4.69 -3.45
C VAL A 89 9.93 4.80 -4.95
N ALA A 90 9.03 4.31 -5.81
CA ALA A 90 9.24 4.28 -7.24
C ALA A 90 9.46 5.67 -7.87
N PRO A 91 8.60 6.69 -7.64
CA PRO A 91 8.83 8.02 -8.21
C PRO A 91 10.09 8.68 -7.65
N ALA A 92 10.43 8.44 -6.37
CA ALA A 92 11.64 8.98 -5.76
C ALA A 92 12.91 8.45 -6.45
N PHE A 93 12.97 7.15 -6.74
CA PHE A 93 14.08 6.55 -7.45
C PHE A 93 14.16 6.98 -8.92
N ILE A 94 13.01 7.13 -9.59
CA ILE A 94 12.98 7.63 -10.97
C ILE A 94 13.58 9.05 -11.02
N MET A 95 13.18 9.94 -10.12
CA MET A 95 13.70 11.29 -10.02
C MET A 95 15.21 11.29 -9.66
N TYR A 96 15.62 10.37 -8.79
CA TYR A 96 17.05 10.22 -8.45
C TYR A 96 17.88 9.90 -9.68
N PHE A 97 17.50 8.90 -10.46
CA PHE A 97 18.26 8.50 -11.63
C PHE A 97 18.17 9.51 -12.78
N TRP A 98 17.08 10.26 -12.88
CA TRP A 98 16.90 11.24 -13.93
C TRP A 98 17.73 12.52 -13.71
N THR A 99 17.68 13.10 -12.52
CA THR A 99 18.22 14.44 -12.27
C THR A 99 19.06 14.53 -10.99
N LEU A 100 18.63 13.91 -9.91
CA LEU A 100 19.23 14.10 -8.59
C LEU A 100 20.58 13.41 -8.44
N ASN A 101 20.92 12.47 -9.31
CA ASN A 101 22.21 11.80 -9.31
C ASN A 101 23.37 12.78 -9.52
N GLU A 102 23.17 13.88 -10.25
CA GLU A 102 24.16 14.93 -10.45
C GLU A 102 24.51 15.69 -9.15
N LEU A 103 23.56 15.76 -8.19
CA LEU A 103 23.79 16.38 -6.89
C LEU A 103 24.57 15.48 -5.91
N GLY A 104 24.93 14.27 -6.30
CA GLY A 104 25.70 13.33 -5.48
C GLY A 104 25.03 13.01 -4.15
N LYS A 105 25.73 13.24 -3.02
CA LYS A 105 25.24 12.90 -1.67
C LYS A 105 23.99 13.67 -1.26
N LEU A 106 23.82 14.90 -1.73
CA LEU A 106 22.64 15.71 -1.43
C LEU A 106 21.40 15.17 -2.14
N GLY A 107 21.52 14.70 -3.38
CA GLY A 107 20.43 14.06 -4.11
C GLY A 107 19.86 12.84 -3.39
N TRP A 108 20.76 12.01 -2.85
CA TRP A 108 20.36 10.85 -2.05
C TRP A 108 19.60 11.24 -0.78
N LEU A 109 20.06 12.27 -0.07
CA LEU A 109 19.40 12.76 1.13
C LEU A 109 17.98 13.26 0.84
N ILE A 110 17.80 13.98 -0.26
CA ILE A 110 16.48 14.48 -0.69
C ILE A 110 15.52 13.31 -0.95
N VAL A 111 15.97 12.26 -1.64
CA VAL A 111 15.18 11.06 -1.91
C VAL A 111 14.77 10.38 -0.60
N LEU A 112 15.67 10.22 0.35
CA LEU A 112 15.37 9.61 1.64
C LEU A 112 14.31 10.40 2.41
N VAL A 113 14.47 11.72 2.49
CA VAL A 113 13.49 12.60 3.17
C VAL A 113 12.12 12.48 2.50
N TYR A 114 12.07 12.49 1.17
CA TYR A 114 10.81 12.35 0.44
C TYR A 114 10.11 11.02 0.76
N VAL A 115 10.82 9.88 0.68
CA VAL A 115 10.25 8.55 0.98
C VAL A 115 9.74 8.47 2.42
N VAL A 116 10.54 8.98 3.38
CA VAL A 116 10.14 8.99 4.80
C VAL A 116 8.89 9.85 5.01
N CYS A 117 8.81 11.03 4.40
CA CYS A 117 7.63 11.89 4.50
C CYS A 117 6.37 11.22 3.91
N CYS A 118 6.50 10.54 2.76
CA CYS A 118 5.41 9.78 2.17
C CYS A 118 4.94 8.64 3.08
N ALA A 119 5.87 7.87 3.65
CA ALA A 119 5.57 6.77 4.56
C ALA A 119 4.88 7.27 5.85
N LEU A 120 5.37 8.37 6.44
CA LEU A 120 4.76 8.96 7.62
C LEU A 120 3.36 9.51 7.34
N ARG A 121 3.16 10.15 6.19
CA ARG A 121 1.84 10.63 5.76
C ARG A 121 0.84 9.47 5.66
N LEU A 122 1.25 8.37 5.03
CA LEU A 122 0.38 7.21 4.86
C LEU A 122 0.10 6.51 6.19
N ALA A 123 1.10 6.35 7.05
CA ALA A 123 0.94 5.81 8.40
C ALA A 123 -0.05 6.66 9.23
N ARG A 124 0.05 7.98 9.15
CA ARG A 124 -0.87 8.89 9.84
C ARG A 124 -2.31 8.76 9.33
N PHE A 125 -2.48 8.64 8.02
CA PHE A 125 -3.79 8.43 7.40
C PHE A 125 -4.42 7.10 7.85
N ASN A 126 -3.65 6.02 7.88
CA ASN A 126 -4.14 4.72 8.33
C ASN A 126 -4.57 4.72 9.80
N ILE A 127 -3.83 5.41 10.69
CA ILE A 127 -4.19 5.53 12.11
C ILE A 127 -5.49 6.32 12.27
N THR A 128 -5.68 7.40 11.52
CA THR A 128 -6.90 8.22 11.59
C THR A 128 -8.12 7.42 11.13
N THR A 129 -8.00 6.67 10.04
CA THR A 129 -9.07 5.79 9.54
C THR A 129 -9.44 4.70 10.56
N TYR A 130 -8.44 4.16 11.27
CA TYR A 130 -8.67 3.15 12.31
C TYR A 130 -9.38 3.73 13.55
N SER A 131 -9.11 4.99 13.88
CA SER A 131 -9.76 5.71 14.99
C SER A 131 -11.21 6.04 14.66
N ASP A 132 -11.51 6.43 13.44
CA ASP A 132 -12.87 6.74 12.99
C ASP A 132 -13.75 5.47 12.96
N ASP A 133 -13.23 4.34 12.52
CA ASP A 133 -13.92 3.04 12.57
C ASP A 133 -14.20 2.59 14.02
N ALA A 134 -13.27 2.84 14.95
CA ALA A 134 -13.43 2.52 16.36
C ALA A 134 -14.45 3.45 17.04
N LEU A 135 -14.47 4.74 16.70
CA LEU A 135 -15.45 5.71 17.21
C LEU A 135 -16.87 5.41 16.71
N CYS A 136 -17.01 5.06 15.43
CA CYS A 136 -18.29 4.62 14.86
C CYS A 136 -18.84 3.38 15.57
N CYS A 137 -17.96 2.42 15.88
CA CYS A 137 -18.34 1.19 16.59
C CYS A 137 -18.75 1.47 18.04
N LEU A 138 -18.08 2.42 18.73
CA LEU A 138 -18.40 2.86 20.08
C LEU A 138 -19.73 3.62 20.15
N LEU A 139 -20.00 4.49 19.18
CA LEU A 139 -21.27 5.22 19.09
C LEU A 139 -22.44 4.28 18.82
N TYR A 140 -22.25 3.28 17.95
CA TYR A 140 -23.30 2.30 17.66
C TYR A 140 -23.62 1.39 18.86
N THR A 141 -22.62 1.04 19.69
CA THR A 141 -22.86 0.26 20.93
C THR A 141 -23.48 1.09 22.04
N SER A 142 -23.27 2.41 22.08
CA SER A 142 -23.92 3.30 23.04
C SER A 142 -25.40 3.48 22.75
N ASP A 143 -25.79 3.59 21.48
CA ASP A 143 -27.21 3.72 21.07
C ASP A 143 -28.01 2.43 21.32
N ALA A 144 -27.36 1.26 21.28
CA ALA A 144 -28.01 -0.02 21.56
C ALA A 144 -28.15 -0.33 23.07
N ALA A 145 -27.55 0.46 23.95
CA ALA A 145 -27.64 0.30 25.40
C ALA A 145 -28.73 1.15 26.05
N ASP A 146 -29.35 2.09 25.27
CA ASP A 146 -30.40 3.00 25.75
C ASP A 146 -31.83 2.55 25.33
N GLU A 147 -32.00 1.36 24.70
CA GLU A 147 -33.28 0.67 24.50
C GLU A 147 -33.44 -0.53 25.49
#